data_787ce42b20f86c5117a11c875837dc0d
#
_entry.id   787ce42b20f86c5117a11c875837dc0d
#
_cell.length_a   1.000
_cell.length_b   1.000
_cell.length_c   1.000
_cell.angle_alpha   90.00
_cell.angle_beta   90.00
_cell.angle_gamma   90.00
#
_symmetry.space_group_name_H-M   'P 1'
#
loop_
_entity.id
_entity.type
_entity.pdbx_description
1 polymer ?
#
loop_
_entity_poly.entity_id
_entity_poly.type
_entity_poly.pdbx_seq_one_letter_code
_entity_poly.pdbx_strand_id
1 'polypeptide(L)'
;MFRSAVFHCGLAATAAEYRNIGASFASAIDGLRSFQNRTEISVDEKVTSEHCCFARIVRHGLPEDPRSIAYDPVQRLLAIGTGHGHIRIFGDAGVDYLLKHESGDAVLHMQFLINEGGLITACGSDSIHLWNYRQKSPEIVHSVQLNKESVSIIHLPVAGKWLLIGTDKGNVYFLCLNSFVLSPYVINWNKAIDLSCRVHPGPVRQLSISPAENTKLLIVYDKGILIQWNMITREVDRFPLDPPIKTFNWHYDGRQILTGNVDGSISLFNNKKCSEPQQRTTPHGTESCRPIQQIEWKHMSENESIIMFTGGMPTDDGLPLPALTILKGGKSATVLEMDWPIIQFIPLAQVDQELSSANFLPTSEFFGTEKI
;
A
#
# COMPACT_ATOMS: atom_id res chain seq x y z
N MET A 1 14.68 19.53 -16.48
CA MET A 1 15.25 20.73 -15.83
C MET A 1 14.53 20.91 -14.50
N PHE A 2 14.91 20.19 -13.47
CA PHE A 2 14.30 20.32 -12.15
C PHE A 2 15.22 21.14 -11.25
N ARG A 3 14.71 22.28 -10.79
CA ARG A 3 15.38 23.11 -9.79
C ARG A 3 15.12 22.54 -8.41
N SER A 4 16.19 22.24 -7.70
CA SER A 4 16.24 21.87 -6.30
C SER A 4 15.65 23.03 -5.45
N ALA A 5 14.54 22.79 -4.79
CA ALA A 5 14.02 23.70 -3.78
C ALA A 5 14.62 23.30 -2.42
N VAL A 6 15.57 24.09 -1.95
CA VAL A 6 16.09 23.99 -0.58
C VAL A 6 15.14 24.78 0.32
N PHE A 7 14.41 24.10 1.18
CA PHE A 7 13.63 24.76 2.22
C PHE A 7 14.55 25.13 3.40
N HIS A 8 14.75 26.42 3.59
CA HIS A 8 15.33 26.97 4.80
C HIS A 8 14.20 27.07 5.86
N CYS A 9 14.33 26.28 6.91
CA CYS A 9 13.55 26.45 8.13
C CYS A 9 14.16 27.62 8.93
N GLY A 10 13.53 28.80 8.85
CA GLY A 10 13.93 29.98 9.61
C GLY A 10 13.33 29.94 11.02
N LEU A 11 14.12 29.53 12.00
CA LEU A 11 13.84 29.77 13.42
C LEU A 11 14.17 31.22 13.75
N ALA A 12 13.12 32.04 13.94
CA ALA A 12 13.27 33.39 14.50
C ALA A 12 13.46 33.28 16.02
N ALA A 13 14.68 33.13 16.47
CA ALA A 13 15.03 33.32 17.87
C ALA A 13 15.25 34.79 18.15
N THR A 14 14.64 35.30 19.24
CA THR A 14 14.73 36.70 19.63
C THR A 14 16.15 37.06 20.13
N ALA A 15 16.58 38.31 19.91
CA ALA A 15 17.92 38.80 20.21
C ALA A 15 18.35 38.69 21.72
N ALA A 16 17.44 38.35 22.61
CA ALA A 16 17.71 38.11 24.02
C ALA A 16 18.30 36.70 24.30
N GLU A 17 17.91 35.70 23.50
CA GLU A 17 18.43 34.31 23.64
C GLU A 17 19.86 34.17 23.11
N TYR A 18 20.25 34.97 22.12
CA TYR A 18 21.61 34.95 21.57
C TYR A 18 22.67 35.43 22.56
N ARG A 19 22.33 36.30 23.54
CA ARG A 19 23.30 36.76 24.57
C ARG A 19 23.63 35.68 25.61
N ASN A 20 22.67 34.84 25.94
CA ASN A 20 22.91 33.74 26.90
C ASN A 20 23.65 32.56 26.27
N ILE A 21 23.46 32.32 24.98
CA ILE A 21 24.20 31.26 24.25
C ILE A 21 25.66 31.66 24.08
N GLY A 22 25.94 32.93 23.82
CA GLY A 22 27.33 33.42 23.68
C GLY A 22 28.15 33.29 24.96
N ALA A 23 27.56 33.54 26.12
CA ALA A 23 28.25 33.38 27.42
C ALA A 23 28.52 31.91 27.77
N SER A 24 27.62 31.00 27.42
CA SER A 24 27.79 29.55 27.60
C SER A 24 28.85 28.97 26.64
N PHE A 25 28.92 29.46 25.39
CA PHE A 25 29.95 29.06 24.42
C PHE A 25 31.35 29.53 24.82
N ALA A 26 31.49 30.74 25.33
CA ALA A 26 32.79 31.24 25.80
C ALA A 26 33.34 30.40 26.94
N SER A 27 32.50 30.00 27.91
CA SER A 27 32.88 29.09 29.01
C SER A 27 33.24 27.69 28.52
N ALA A 28 32.55 27.20 27.51
CA ALA A 28 32.85 25.89 26.91
C ALA A 28 34.15 25.89 26.09
N ILE A 29 34.49 27.02 25.44
CA ILE A 29 35.75 27.18 24.70
C ILE A 29 36.96 27.31 25.65
N ASP A 30 36.79 27.97 26.80
CA ASP A 30 37.86 28.03 27.83
C ASP A 30 38.06 26.68 28.50
N GLY A 31 37.00 25.88 28.66
CA GLY A 31 37.11 24.47 29.09
C GLY A 31 37.83 23.57 28.07
N LEU A 32 37.69 23.85 26.78
CA LEU A 32 38.38 23.13 25.70
C LEU A 32 39.87 23.51 25.59
N ARG A 33 40.25 24.73 25.94
CA ARG A 33 41.67 25.16 25.96
C ARG A 33 42.49 24.45 27.03
N SER A 34 41.90 23.95 28.10
CA SER A 34 42.60 23.16 29.10
C SER A 34 42.90 21.71 28.68
N PHE A 35 42.39 21.29 27.51
CA PHE A 35 42.71 19.98 26.94
C PHE A 35 43.82 19.99 25.90
N GLN A 36 44.63 21.08 25.81
CA GLN A 36 45.69 21.23 24.82
C GLN A 36 46.95 20.35 25.07
N ASN A 37 46.91 19.40 25.98
CA ASN A 37 47.93 18.36 26.12
C ASN A 37 47.46 16.96 25.72
N ARG A 38 46.57 16.86 24.76
CA ARG A 38 46.36 15.58 24.06
C ARG A 38 47.46 15.44 23.03
N THR A 39 48.36 14.48 23.26
CA THR A 39 49.20 13.93 22.19
C THR A 39 48.31 13.68 20.97
N GLU A 40 48.57 14.39 19.88
CA GLU A 40 47.96 14.10 18.61
C GLU A 40 48.24 12.63 18.29
N ILE A 41 47.20 11.82 18.28
CA ILE A 41 47.28 10.45 17.78
C ILE A 41 47.42 10.61 16.28
N SER A 42 48.67 10.51 15.78
CA SER A 42 48.92 10.39 14.34
C SER A 42 48.33 9.05 13.88
N VAL A 43 47.15 9.09 13.25
CA VAL A 43 46.57 7.93 12.60
C VAL A 43 47.19 7.87 11.22
N ASP A 44 48.20 6.99 11.04
CA ASP A 44 48.75 6.67 9.72
C ASP A 44 47.71 5.87 8.93
N GLU A 45 46.76 6.54 8.32
CA GLU A 45 45.81 5.93 7.41
C GLU A 45 46.51 5.63 6.09
N LYS A 46 46.87 4.36 5.87
CA LYS A 46 47.33 3.90 4.57
C LYS A 46 46.09 3.68 3.66
N VAL A 47 45.78 4.69 2.86
CA VAL A 47 44.76 4.55 1.82
C VAL A 47 45.31 3.62 0.74
N THR A 48 44.75 2.42 0.63
CA THR A 48 45.07 1.45 -0.42
C THR A 48 44.07 1.58 -1.58
N SER A 49 44.40 1.03 -2.75
CA SER A 49 43.49 1.00 -3.90
C SER A 49 42.17 0.30 -3.59
N GLU A 50 42.12 -0.59 -2.59
CA GLU A 50 40.90 -1.26 -2.14
C GLU A 50 39.91 -0.30 -1.46
N HIS A 51 40.40 0.81 -0.89
CA HIS A 51 39.56 1.85 -0.31
C HIS A 51 38.98 2.81 -1.36
N CYS A 52 39.55 2.80 -2.58
CA CYS A 52 39.12 3.65 -3.67
C CYS A 52 38.19 2.90 -4.62
N CYS A 53 37.02 2.48 -4.12
CA CYS A 53 36.00 1.84 -4.94
C CYS A 53 34.88 2.81 -5.31
N PHE A 54 34.38 2.71 -6.54
CA PHE A 54 33.21 3.47 -6.95
C PHE A 54 31.97 2.91 -6.24
N ALA A 55 31.38 3.71 -5.34
CA ALA A 55 30.10 3.40 -4.75
C ALA A 55 28.98 4.10 -5.53
N ARG A 56 27.92 3.38 -5.86
CA ARG A 56 26.72 3.98 -6.45
C ARG A 56 26.02 4.80 -5.37
N ILE A 57 25.95 6.11 -5.56
CA ILE A 57 25.34 7.04 -4.58
C ILE A 57 23.85 7.19 -4.82
N VAL A 58 23.44 7.30 -6.10
CA VAL A 58 22.03 7.56 -6.48
C VAL A 58 21.67 6.75 -7.73
N ARG A 59 20.42 6.33 -7.79
CA ARG A 59 19.77 5.78 -8.98
C ARG A 59 18.69 6.75 -9.42
N HIS A 60 18.76 7.21 -10.66
CA HIS A 60 17.73 8.05 -11.23
C HIS A 60 16.68 7.20 -11.96
N GLY A 61 15.45 7.73 -12.03
CA GLY A 61 14.34 7.09 -12.71
C GLY A 61 13.58 6.06 -11.84
N LEU A 62 12.46 5.59 -12.37
CA LEU A 62 11.63 4.56 -11.77
C LEU A 62 12.09 3.16 -12.21
N PRO A 63 11.77 2.11 -11.44
CA PRO A 63 12.02 0.74 -11.86
C PRO A 63 11.25 0.38 -13.13
N GLU A 64 11.87 -0.41 -13.99
CA GLU A 64 11.21 -0.98 -15.17
C GLU A 64 10.20 -2.07 -14.75
N ASP A 65 9.13 -2.21 -15.53
CA ASP A 65 8.07 -3.22 -15.34
C ASP A 65 7.51 -3.29 -13.90
N PRO A 66 7.00 -2.17 -13.36
CA PRO A 66 6.41 -2.16 -12.01
C PRO A 66 5.16 -3.04 -11.99
N ARG A 67 5.02 -3.88 -10.96
CA ARG A 67 3.90 -4.82 -10.78
C ARG A 67 3.10 -4.56 -9.51
N SER A 68 3.76 -4.09 -8.46
CA SER A 68 3.13 -3.85 -7.16
C SER A 68 3.76 -2.66 -6.46
N ILE A 69 2.94 -2.00 -5.63
CA ILE A 69 3.38 -0.89 -4.78
C ILE A 69 2.92 -1.12 -3.35
N ALA A 70 3.71 -0.64 -2.39
CA ALA A 70 3.35 -0.61 -0.98
C ALA A 70 3.87 0.68 -0.33
N TYR A 71 3.18 1.17 0.69
CA TYR A 71 3.56 2.38 1.39
C TYR A 71 3.49 2.22 2.90
N ASP A 72 4.53 2.65 3.62
CA ASP A 72 4.54 2.77 5.07
C ASP A 72 4.24 4.24 5.44
N PRO A 73 3.07 4.56 6.00
CA PRO A 73 2.69 5.93 6.30
C PRO A 73 3.45 6.54 7.47
N VAL A 74 4.03 5.71 8.35
CA VAL A 74 4.77 6.17 9.54
C VAL A 74 6.22 6.51 9.17
N GLN A 75 6.89 5.61 8.46
CA GLN A 75 8.25 5.80 7.99
C GLN A 75 8.34 6.57 6.67
N ARG A 76 7.21 6.82 6.00
CA ARG A 76 7.11 7.48 4.68
C ARG A 76 7.97 6.79 3.63
N LEU A 77 7.89 5.45 3.60
CA LEU A 77 8.62 4.62 2.65
C LEU A 77 7.68 4.12 1.57
N LEU A 78 8.09 4.28 0.32
CA LEU A 78 7.40 3.72 -0.86
C LEU A 78 8.22 2.57 -1.42
N ALA A 79 7.64 1.38 -1.52
CA ALA A 79 8.24 0.23 -2.19
C ALA A 79 7.58 -0.01 -3.54
N ILE A 80 8.39 -0.24 -4.58
CA ILE A 80 7.95 -0.61 -5.92
C ILE A 80 8.56 -1.96 -6.26
N GLY A 81 7.71 -2.97 -6.47
CA GLY A 81 8.08 -4.31 -6.91
C GLY A 81 7.97 -4.46 -8.42
N THR A 82 8.91 -5.16 -9.04
CA THR A 82 9.02 -5.32 -10.48
C THR A 82 8.74 -6.75 -10.94
N GLY A 83 8.48 -6.91 -12.24
CA GLY A 83 8.34 -8.21 -12.89
C GLY A 83 9.61 -9.07 -12.90
N HIS A 84 10.77 -8.47 -12.58
CA HIS A 84 12.07 -9.15 -12.57
C HIS A 84 12.60 -9.45 -11.16
N GLY A 85 11.73 -9.46 -10.15
CA GLY A 85 12.10 -9.78 -8.77
C GLY A 85 12.90 -8.69 -8.05
N HIS A 86 12.93 -7.49 -8.58
CA HIS A 86 13.54 -6.36 -7.91
C HIS A 86 12.51 -5.57 -7.12
N ILE A 87 12.92 -5.04 -5.97
CA ILE A 87 12.11 -4.14 -5.17
C ILE A 87 12.96 -2.91 -4.88
N ARG A 88 12.42 -1.75 -5.20
CA ARG A 88 13.07 -0.49 -4.87
C ARG A 88 12.28 0.25 -3.80
N ILE A 89 12.94 0.62 -2.72
CA ILE A 89 12.34 1.35 -1.60
C ILE A 89 12.87 2.76 -1.62
N PHE A 90 11.94 3.71 -1.69
CA PHE A 90 12.19 5.15 -1.65
C PHE A 90 11.71 5.70 -0.32
N GLY A 91 12.42 6.70 0.21
CA GLY A 91 12.03 7.43 1.40
C GLY A 91 12.42 8.90 1.32
N ASP A 92 12.63 9.51 2.46
CA ASP A 92 13.19 10.86 2.55
C ASP A 92 14.60 10.92 1.93
N ALA A 93 15.16 12.13 1.80
CA ALA A 93 16.44 12.37 1.14
C ALA A 93 17.54 11.40 1.65
N GLY A 94 18.10 10.62 0.72
CA GLY A 94 19.15 9.64 1.00
C GLY A 94 18.65 8.20 1.26
N VAL A 95 17.35 7.95 1.29
CA VAL A 95 16.78 6.60 1.45
C VAL A 95 16.44 6.03 0.08
N ASP A 96 17.27 5.15 -0.43
CA ASP A 96 17.09 4.41 -1.68
C ASP A 96 17.70 3.01 -1.54
N TYR A 97 16.85 2.00 -1.32
CA TYR A 97 17.26 0.60 -1.23
C TYR A 97 16.84 -0.18 -2.46
N LEU A 98 17.69 -1.09 -2.87
CA LEU A 98 17.38 -2.09 -3.89
C LEU A 98 17.49 -3.48 -3.28
N LEU A 99 16.35 -4.16 -3.17
CA LEU A 99 16.24 -5.55 -2.80
C LEU A 99 16.14 -6.38 -4.07
N LYS A 100 16.70 -7.59 -4.04
CA LYS A 100 16.63 -8.52 -5.18
C LYS A 100 16.24 -9.90 -4.67
N HIS A 101 15.19 -10.46 -5.25
CA HIS A 101 14.92 -11.89 -5.12
C HIS A 101 15.91 -12.67 -6.01
N GLU A 102 16.58 -13.66 -5.43
CA GLU A 102 17.54 -14.49 -6.17
C GLU A 102 16.88 -15.29 -7.29
N SER A 103 15.60 -15.65 -7.10
CA SER A 103 14.82 -16.36 -8.11
C SER A 103 14.52 -15.52 -9.36
N GLY A 104 14.54 -14.19 -9.26
CA GLY A 104 14.14 -13.29 -10.33
C GLY A 104 12.63 -13.27 -10.64
N ASP A 105 11.80 -13.91 -9.81
CA ASP A 105 10.37 -13.99 -10.00
C ASP A 105 9.68 -12.67 -9.76
N ALA A 106 8.63 -12.40 -10.54
CA ALA A 106 7.84 -11.17 -10.41
C ALA A 106 7.29 -10.97 -9.01
N VAL A 107 7.42 -9.75 -8.48
CA VAL A 107 6.87 -9.36 -7.18
C VAL A 107 5.44 -8.88 -7.39
N LEU A 108 4.46 -9.76 -7.13
CA LEU A 108 3.06 -9.52 -7.44
C LEU A 108 2.34 -8.72 -6.36
N HIS A 109 2.66 -8.97 -5.10
CA HIS A 109 2.07 -8.27 -3.97
C HIS A 109 3.13 -7.91 -2.94
N MET A 110 2.96 -6.74 -2.33
CA MET A 110 3.82 -6.27 -1.24
C MET A 110 3.00 -5.60 -0.15
N GLN A 111 3.48 -5.73 1.08
CA GLN A 111 2.89 -5.04 2.22
C GLN A 111 3.93 -4.77 3.30
N PHE A 112 4.02 -3.53 3.78
CA PHE A 112 4.91 -3.19 4.90
C PHE A 112 4.34 -3.69 6.23
N LEU A 113 5.23 -4.14 7.12
CA LEU A 113 4.99 -4.17 8.54
C LEU A 113 5.18 -2.73 9.05
N ILE A 114 4.07 -2.02 9.21
CA ILE A 114 4.06 -0.58 9.49
C ILE A 114 4.91 -0.26 10.71
N ASN A 115 5.91 0.62 10.54
CA ASN A 115 6.87 1.05 11.56
C ASN A 115 7.74 -0.07 12.18
N GLU A 116 7.74 -1.29 11.62
CA GLU A 116 8.51 -2.42 12.17
C GLU A 116 9.79 -2.72 11.38
N GLY A 117 9.99 -2.09 10.23
CA GLY A 117 11.17 -2.27 9.37
C GLY A 117 11.17 -3.59 8.61
N GLY A 118 9.99 -4.18 8.43
CA GLY A 118 9.76 -5.38 7.65
C GLY A 118 8.92 -5.12 6.41
N LEU A 119 9.20 -5.85 5.33
CA LEU A 119 8.42 -5.85 4.11
C LEU A 119 8.06 -7.31 3.75
N ILE A 120 6.77 -7.57 3.57
CA ILE A 120 6.29 -8.85 3.07
C ILE A 120 6.15 -8.74 1.55
N THR A 121 6.61 -9.75 0.85
CA THR A 121 6.49 -9.86 -0.61
C THR A 121 5.92 -11.21 -1.00
N ALA A 122 5.03 -11.24 -1.97
CA ALA A 122 4.55 -12.46 -2.60
C ALA A 122 4.98 -12.46 -4.06
N CYS A 123 5.69 -13.51 -4.45
CA CYS A 123 6.30 -13.66 -5.76
C CYS A 123 5.47 -14.58 -6.68
N GLY A 124 5.72 -14.50 -7.97
CA GLY A 124 5.06 -15.34 -8.98
C GLY A 124 5.33 -16.83 -8.86
N SER A 125 6.36 -17.23 -8.09
CA SER A 125 6.65 -18.60 -7.73
C SER A 125 5.83 -19.14 -6.56
N ASP A 126 4.78 -18.41 -6.12
CA ASP A 126 3.95 -18.75 -4.96
C ASP A 126 4.71 -18.74 -3.62
N SER A 127 5.85 -18.09 -3.60
CA SER A 127 6.67 -17.88 -2.42
C SER A 127 6.33 -16.54 -1.75
N ILE A 128 6.28 -16.56 -0.43
CA ILE A 128 6.09 -15.37 0.40
C ILE A 128 7.33 -15.19 1.25
N HIS A 129 7.89 -13.99 1.21
CA HIS A 129 9.13 -13.67 1.91
C HIS A 129 8.90 -12.51 2.87
N LEU A 130 9.58 -12.57 4.00
CA LEU A 130 9.70 -11.46 4.95
C LEU A 130 11.11 -10.88 4.86
N TRP A 131 11.20 -9.64 4.44
CA TRP A 131 12.43 -8.86 4.39
C TRP A 131 12.61 -8.04 5.65
N ASN A 132 13.85 -7.98 6.15
CA ASN A 132 14.29 -6.99 7.12
C ASN A 132 15.18 -5.97 6.39
N TYR A 133 14.73 -4.72 6.30
CA TYR A 133 15.48 -3.63 5.66
C TYR A 133 16.11 -2.64 6.64
N ARG A 134 15.98 -2.87 7.96
CA ARG A 134 16.66 -2.05 8.99
C ARG A 134 18.15 -2.27 9.05
N GLN A 135 18.61 -3.43 8.58
CA GLN A 135 20.03 -3.76 8.59
C GLN A 135 20.77 -3.05 7.46
N LYS A 136 22.09 -2.90 7.62
CA LYS A 136 22.97 -2.27 6.63
C LYS A 136 22.87 -2.93 5.25
N SER A 137 22.69 -4.26 5.21
CA SER A 137 22.29 -5.00 4.02
C SER A 137 20.93 -5.68 4.28
N PRO A 138 19.89 -5.29 3.55
CA PRO A 138 18.59 -5.93 3.66
C PRO A 138 18.65 -7.41 3.29
N GLU A 139 17.98 -8.25 4.08
CA GLU A 139 17.98 -9.70 3.91
C GLU A 139 16.58 -10.31 4.09
N ILE A 140 16.37 -11.48 3.48
CA ILE A 140 15.17 -12.28 3.71
C ILE A 140 15.35 -13.05 5.01
N VAL A 141 14.48 -12.73 6.00
CA VAL A 141 14.51 -13.39 7.31
C VAL A 141 13.75 -14.72 7.28
N HIS A 142 12.61 -14.71 6.61
CA HIS A 142 11.75 -15.90 6.51
C HIS A 142 11.18 -16.06 5.11
N SER A 143 10.93 -17.31 4.73
CA SER A 143 10.29 -17.67 3.47
C SER A 143 9.33 -18.83 3.67
N VAL A 144 8.18 -18.76 3.02
CA VAL A 144 7.18 -19.82 2.95
C VAL A 144 6.70 -19.96 1.51
N GLN A 145 6.54 -21.19 1.05
CA GLN A 145 6.01 -21.51 -0.27
C GLN A 145 4.67 -22.22 -0.16
N LEU A 146 3.70 -21.83 -0.97
CA LEU A 146 2.44 -22.53 -1.14
C LEU A 146 2.61 -23.60 -2.23
N ASN A 147 2.72 -24.87 -1.86
CA ASN A 147 3.05 -25.95 -2.79
C ASN A 147 1.90 -26.43 -3.68
N LYS A 148 0.66 -26.00 -3.42
CA LYS A 148 -0.53 -26.56 -4.09
C LYS A 148 -1.44 -25.54 -4.75
N GLU A 149 -1.29 -24.29 -4.41
CA GLU A 149 -2.16 -23.19 -4.84
C GLU A 149 -1.34 -21.93 -5.04
N SER A 150 -1.71 -21.14 -6.03
CA SER A 150 -1.03 -19.89 -6.35
C SER A 150 -1.58 -18.73 -5.52
N VAL A 151 -0.69 -17.85 -5.06
CA VAL A 151 -1.06 -16.66 -4.31
C VAL A 151 -1.73 -15.66 -5.24
N SER A 152 -2.98 -15.30 -4.96
CA SER A 152 -3.72 -14.30 -5.74
C SER A 152 -3.77 -12.93 -5.09
N ILE A 153 -3.73 -12.87 -3.75
CA ILE A 153 -3.74 -11.63 -2.98
C ILE A 153 -3.18 -11.87 -1.57
N ILE A 154 -2.57 -10.87 -0.99
CA ILE A 154 -2.20 -10.85 0.44
C ILE A 154 -2.89 -9.67 1.13
N HIS A 155 -3.23 -9.84 2.39
CA HIS A 155 -3.78 -8.76 3.21
C HIS A 155 -3.26 -8.88 4.64
N LEU A 156 -2.61 -7.83 5.12
CA LEU A 156 -2.14 -7.69 6.49
C LEU A 156 -2.97 -6.60 7.18
N PRO A 157 -3.80 -6.96 8.15
CA PRO A 157 -4.49 -5.97 8.98
C PRO A 157 -3.49 -5.10 9.75
N VAL A 158 -3.83 -3.85 9.98
CA VAL A 158 -3.01 -2.95 10.81
C VAL A 158 -2.81 -3.55 12.20
N ALA A 159 -1.57 -3.62 12.65
CA ALA A 159 -1.17 -4.28 13.90
C ALA A 159 -1.61 -5.77 14.01
N GLY A 160 -1.90 -6.41 12.88
CA GLY A 160 -2.29 -7.81 12.82
C GLY A 160 -1.09 -8.74 13.01
N LYS A 161 -1.31 -9.86 13.72
CA LYS A 161 -0.31 -10.94 13.87
C LYS A 161 -0.39 -11.99 12.77
N TRP A 162 -1.40 -11.89 11.91
CA TRP A 162 -1.74 -12.86 10.89
C TRP A 162 -1.80 -12.20 9.53
N LEU A 163 -1.01 -12.67 8.59
CA LEU A 163 -1.16 -12.36 7.18
C LEU A 163 -2.22 -13.28 6.57
N LEU A 164 -3.20 -12.70 5.90
CA LEU A 164 -4.20 -13.41 5.15
C LEU A 164 -3.73 -13.58 3.71
N ILE A 165 -3.85 -14.79 3.17
CA ILE A 165 -3.39 -15.15 1.84
C ILE A 165 -4.57 -15.74 1.08
N GLY A 166 -5.04 -15.04 0.06
CA GLY A 166 -6.02 -15.54 -0.89
C GLY A 166 -5.33 -16.30 -2.01
N THR A 167 -5.99 -17.34 -2.53
CA THR A 167 -5.44 -18.20 -3.57
C THR A 167 -6.29 -18.25 -4.84
N ASP A 168 -5.69 -18.73 -5.90
CA ASP A 168 -6.32 -18.98 -7.20
C ASP A 168 -7.48 -19.99 -7.12
N LYS A 169 -7.41 -20.93 -6.16
CA LYS A 169 -8.47 -21.90 -5.88
C LYS A 169 -9.58 -21.38 -4.96
N GLY A 170 -9.54 -20.08 -4.62
CA GLY A 170 -10.57 -19.47 -3.81
C GLY A 170 -10.49 -19.76 -2.31
N ASN A 171 -9.39 -20.33 -1.83
CA ASN A 171 -9.16 -20.57 -0.42
C ASN A 171 -8.44 -19.40 0.23
N VAL A 172 -8.63 -19.23 1.56
CA VAL A 172 -7.90 -18.22 2.33
C VAL A 172 -7.10 -18.90 3.43
N TYR A 173 -5.80 -18.69 3.41
CA TYR A 173 -4.83 -19.19 4.39
C TYR A 173 -4.43 -18.07 5.34
N PHE A 174 -3.95 -18.47 6.52
CA PHE A 174 -3.46 -17.58 7.57
C PHE A 174 -2.00 -17.92 7.86
N LEU A 175 -1.11 -16.95 7.73
CA LEU A 175 0.30 -17.07 8.06
C LEU A 175 0.59 -16.28 9.34
N CYS A 176 1.13 -16.94 10.35
CA CYS A 176 1.57 -16.27 11.57
C CYS A 176 2.87 -15.50 11.31
N LEU A 177 2.89 -14.18 11.54
CA LEU A 177 4.07 -13.36 11.29
C LEU A 177 5.27 -13.66 12.20
N ASN A 178 5.00 -14.02 13.47
CA ASN A 178 6.07 -14.26 14.44
C ASN A 178 6.85 -15.55 14.17
N SER A 179 6.14 -16.64 13.78
CA SER A 179 6.75 -17.94 13.50
C SER A 179 6.97 -18.19 12.01
N PHE A 180 6.34 -17.38 11.17
CA PHE A 180 6.27 -17.51 9.71
C PHE A 180 5.82 -18.89 9.22
N VAL A 181 4.82 -19.45 9.93
CA VAL A 181 4.23 -20.77 9.67
C VAL A 181 2.75 -20.62 9.34
N LEU A 182 2.29 -21.40 8.34
CA LEU A 182 0.88 -21.46 7.97
C LEU A 182 0.05 -22.07 9.09
N SER A 183 -1.08 -21.42 9.40
CA SER A 183 -2.07 -21.96 10.33
C SER A 183 -2.79 -23.17 9.74
N PRO A 184 -3.17 -24.19 10.55
CA PRO A 184 -4.05 -25.25 10.10
C PRO A 184 -5.48 -24.77 9.80
N TYR A 185 -5.82 -23.54 10.23
CA TYR A 185 -7.11 -22.93 9.93
C TYR A 185 -7.10 -22.37 8.50
N VAL A 186 -8.01 -22.89 7.67
CA VAL A 186 -8.18 -22.48 6.27
C VAL A 186 -9.66 -22.23 6.00
N ILE A 187 -9.98 -21.12 5.37
CA ILE A 187 -11.31 -20.87 4.84
C ILE A 187 -11.36 -21.47 3.44
N ASN A 188 -12.01 -22.63 3.33
CA ASN A 188 -12.18 -23.27 2.04
C ASN A 188 -13.37 -22.65 1.30
N TRP A 189 -13.24 -22.43 0.01
CA TRP A 189 -14.28 -21.84 -0.85
C TRP A 189 -15.61 -22.60 -0.77
N ASN A 190 -15.60 -23.93 -0.65
CA ASN A 190 -16.80 -24.77 -0.58
C ASN A 190 -17.60 -24.58 0.72
N LYS A 191 -16.98 -24.05 1.78
CA LYS A 191 -17.68 -23.64 3.02
C LYS A 191 -18.16 -22.19 2.93
N ALA A 192 -17.44 -21.38 2.19
CA ALA A 192 -17.73 -19.97 2.03
C ALA A 192 -18.92 -19.74 1.08
N ILE A 193 -19.09 -20.57 0.05
CA ILE A 193 -20.13 -20.42 -0.98
C ILE A 193 -21.21 -21.48 -0.79
N ASP A 194 -22.44 -21.13 -1.20
CA ASP A 194 -23.54 -22.08 -1.21
C ASP A 194 -23.33 -23.12 -2.31
N LEU A 195 -23.27 -24.40 -1.92
CA LEU A 195 -23.05 -25.51 -2.83
C LEU A 195 -24.27 -25.77 -3.75
N SER A 196 -25.40 -25.13 -3.49
CA SER A 196 -26.55 -25.19 -4.39
C SER A 196 -26.25 -24.63 -5.78
N CYS A 197 -25.34 -23.65 -5.86
CA CYS A 197 -24.92 -23.05 -7.11
C CYS A 197 -23.89 -23.86 -7.91
N ARG A 198 -23.26 -24.88 -7.33
CA ARG A 198 -22.26 -25.81 -7.95
C ARG A 198 -21.17 -25.19 -8.82
N VAL A 199 -20.95 -23.90 -8.75
CA VAL A 199 -19.99 -23.17 -9.58
C VAL A 199 -18.85 -22.67 -8.70
N HIS A 200 -17.61 -23.00 -9.10
CA HIS A 200 -16.41 -22.50 -8.43
C HIS A 200 -16.37 -20.96 -8.54
N PRO A 201 -16.10 -20.21 -7.42
CA PRO A 201 -16.18 -18.75 -7.40
C PRO A 201 -15.03 -18.06 -8.14
N GLY A 202 -13.99 -18.78 -8.47
CA GLY A 202 -12.74 -18.27 -9.02
C GLY A 202 -11.73 -17.89 -7.93
N PRO A 203 -10.61 -17.28 -8.32
CA PRO A 203 -9.60 -16.75 -7.41
C PRO A 203 -10.17 -15.75 -6.41
N VAL A 204 -9.54 -15.67 -5.26
CA VAL A 204 -9.76 -14.58 -4.30
C VAL A 204 -9.17 -13.29 -4.89
N ARG A 205 -9.99 -12.26 -5.07
CA ARG A 205 -9.55 -10.96 -5.65
C ARG A 205 -9.15 -9.95 -4.60
N GLN A 206 -9.91 -9.92 -3.50
CA GLN A 206 -9.66 -8.95 -2.46
C GLN A 206 -10.09 -9.51 -1.10
N LEU A 207 -9.30 -9.16 -0.09
CA LEU A 207 -9.53 -9.51 1.31
C LEU A 207 -9.45 -8.23 2.14
N SER A 208 -10.35 -8.06 3.10
CA SER A 208 -10.20 -6.99 4.10
C SER A 208 -10.96 -7.33 5.38
N ILE A 209 -10.32 -7.11 6.51
CA ILE A 209 -10.96 -7.21 7.82
C ILE A 209 -11.75 -5.94 8.09
N SER A 210 -12.91 -6.10 8.74
CA SER A 210 -13.73 -4.95 9.15
C SER A 210 -12.97 -4.06 10.15
N PRO A 211 -12.88 -2.75 9.93
CA PRO A 211 -12.23 -1.83 10.86
C PRO A 211 -12.97 -1.70 12.20
N ALA A 212 -14.29 -1.99 12.24
CA ALA A 212 -15.09 -1.96 13.46
C ALA A 212 -15.05 -3.28 14.24
N GLU A 213 -14.97 -4.40 13.53
CA GLU A 213 -15.04 -5.74 14.12
C GLU A 213 -13.93 -6.62 13.52
N ASN A 214 -12.80 -6.75 14.21
CA ASN A 214 -11.66 -7.56 13.76
C ASN A 214 -11.96 -9.05 13.53
N THR A 215 -13.18 -9.49 13.85
CA THR A 215 -13.65 -10.87 13.65
C THR A 215 -14.31 -11.11 12.30
N LYS A 216 -14.66 -10.04 11.59
CA LYS A 216 -15.37 -10.11 10.30
C LYS A 216 -14.42 -9.84 9.14
N LEU A 217 -14.34 -10.79 8.24
CA LEU A 217 -13.53 -10.75 7.03
C LEU A 217 -14.45 -10.69 5.81
N LEU A 218 -14.25 -9.69 4.94
CA LEU A 218 -14.84 -9.65 3.60
C LEU A 218 -13.93 -10.33 2.60
N ILE A 219 -14.52 -11.15 1.75
CA ILE A 219 -13.82 -11.86 0.67
C ILE A 219 -14.58 -11.61 -0.63
N VAL A 220 -13.90 -11.05 -1.62
CA VAL A 220 -14.40 -10.94 -2.99
C VAL A 220 -13.71 -11.94 -3.89
N TYR A 221 -14.51 -12.66 -4.65
CA TYR A 221 -14.06 -13.63 -5.64
C TYR A 221 -14.12 -13.06 -7.06
N ASP A 222 -13.34 -13.62 -7.95
CA ASP A 222 -13.23 -13.14 -9.35
C ASP A 222 -14.58 -13.12 -10.10
N LYS A 223 -15.47 -14.05 -9.82
CA LYS A 223 -16.83 -14.06 -10.38
C LYS A 223 -17.79 -13.02 -9.78
N GLY A 224 -17.27 -12.11 -8.95
CA GLY A 224 -18.04 -11.01 -8.37
C GLY A 224 -18.92 -11.39 -7.18
N ILE A 225 -18.60 -12.50 -6.53
CA ILE A 225 -19.28 -12.94 -5.32
C ILE A 225 -18.60 -12.29 -4.12
N LEU A 226 -19.37 -11.61 -3.27
CA LEU A 226 -18.92 -11.07 -1.98
C LEU A 226 -19.48 -11.91 -0.87
N ILE A 227 -18.63 -12.27 0.09
CA ILE A 227 -19.03 -12.91 1.33
C ILE A 227 -18.43 -12.20 2.54
N GLN A 228 -19.13 -12.25 3.66
CA GLN A 228 -18.64 -11.86 4.98
C GLN A 228 -18.49 -13.10 5.84
N TRP A 229 -17.25 -13.39 6.23
CA TRP A 229 -16.92 -14.53 7.08
C TRP A 229 -16.65 -14.05 8.50
N ASN A 230 -17.30 -14.68 9.47
CA ASN A 230 -16.98 -14.49 10.88
C ASN A 230 -15.90 -15.52 11.29
N MET A 231 -14.72 -15.03 11.65
CA MET A 231 -13.55 -15.88 11.97
C MET A 231 -13.72 -16.67 13.30
N ILE A 232 -14.60 -16.21 14.20
CA ILE A 232 -14.86 -16.88 15.49
C ILE A 232 -15.98 -17.90 15.36
N THR A 233 -17.17 -17.46 14.92
CA THR A 233 -18.37 -18.33 14.82
C THR A 233 -18.32 -19.22 13.59
N ARG A 234 -17.51 -18.88 12.59
CA ARG A 234 -17.42 -19.53 11.27
C ARG A 234 -18.72 -19.45 10.46
N GLU A 235 -19.52 -18.48 10.76
CA GLU A 235 -20.74 -18.17 10.01
C GLU A 235 -20.40 -17.34 8.77
N VAL A 236 -21.25 -17.48 7.76
CA VAL A 236 -21.06 -16.83 6.45
C VAL A 236 -22.32 -16.08 6.08
N ASP A 237 -22.18 -14.79 5.90
CA ASP A 237 -23.19 -13.98 5.24
C ASP A 237 -22.84 -13.86 3.76
N ARG A 238 -23.77 -14.25 2.89
CA ARG A 238 -23.60 -14.23 1.44
C ARG A 238 -24.43 -13.12 0.85
N PHE A 239 -23.81 -12.33 -0.01
CA PHE A 239 -24.47 -11.19 -0.63
C PHE A 239 -24.87 -11.57 -2.06
N PRO A 240 -26.16 -11.68 -2.35
CA PRO A 240 -26.65 -11.79 -3.73
C PRO A 240 -26.56 -10.42 -4.37
N LEU A 241 -25.46 -10.16 -5.10
CA LEU A 241 -25.21 -8.87 -5.70
C LEU A 241 -25.37 -8.93 -7.22
N ASP A 242 -26.20 -8.05 -7.73
CA ASP A 242 -26.35 -7.77 -9.15
C ASP A 242 -26.24 -6.24 -9.35
N PRO A 243 -25.22 -5.77 -10.05
CA PRO A 243 -24.19 -6.48 -10.82
C PRO A 243 -23.06 -7.08 -9.97
N PRO A 244 -22.27 -8.00 -10.56
CA PRO A 244 -21.11 -8.60 -9.88
C PRO A 244 -20.09 -7.54 -9.45
N ILE A 245 -19.47 -7.75 -8.28
CA ILE A 245 -18.48 -6.85 -7.70
C ILE A 245 -17.08 -7.22 -8.18
N LYS A 246 -16.25 -6.21 -8.44
CA LYS A 246 -14.81 -6.37 -8.75
C LYS A 246 -13.91 -5.99 -7.57
N THR A 247 -14.28 -4.93 -6.85
CA THR A 247 -13.49 -4.34 -5.77
C THR A 247 -14.39 -3.73 -4.71
N PHE A 248 -13.89 -3.58 -3.51
CA PHE A 248 -14.60 -2.90 -2.43
C PHE A 248 -13.65 -2.11 -1.54
N ASN A 249 -14.20 -1.18 -0.78
CA ASN A 249 -13.49 -0.50 0.29
C ASN A 249 -14.42 -0.29 1.50
N TRP A 250 -13.87 -0.42 2.70
CA TRP A 250 -14.58 -0.10 3.92
C TRP A 250 -14.64 1.41 4.16
N HIS A 251 -15.78 1.86 4.67
CA HIS A 251 -15.79 3.12 5.39
C HIS A 251 -14.96 2.99 6.66
N TYR A 252 -14.29 4.07 7.10
CA TYR A 252 -13.37 4.03 8.24
C TYR A 252 -14.02 3.56 9.55
N ASP A 253 -15.34 3.78 9.72
CA ASP A 253 -16.11 3.34 10.89
C ASP A 253 -16.61 1.88 10.81
N GLY A 254 -16.38 1.20 9.69
CA GLY A 254 -16.81 -0.19 9.45
C GLY A 254 -18.32 -0.39 9.32
N ARG A 255 -19.12 0.68 9.23
CA ARG A 255 -20.59 0.57 9.09
C ARG A 255 -21.05 0.45 7.65
N GLN A 256 -20.26 0.93 6.72
CA GLN A 256 -20.58 0.97 5.29
C GLN A 256 -19.48 0.35 4.47
N ILE A 257 -19.89 -0.21 3.33
CA ILE A 257 -19.01 -0.84 2.35
C ILE A 257 -19.30 -0.18 1.01
N LEU A 258 -18.28 0.33 0.37
CA LEU A 258 -18.34 0.87 -0.98
C LEU A 258 -17.84 -0.20 -1.95
N THR A 259 -18.58 -0.48 -3.02
CA THR A 259 -18.20 -1.48 -4.01
C THR A 259 -18.07 -0.87 -5.39
N GLY A 260 -17.05 -1.34 -6.13
CA GLY A 260 -16.89 -1.08 -7.56
C GLY A 260 -17.35 -2.30 -8.35
N ASN A 261 -18.28 -2.09 -9.26
CA ASN A 261 -18.99 -3.16 -9.98
C ASN A 261 -18.44 -3.38 -11.40
N VAL A 262 -18.79 -4.53 -11.97
CA VAL A 262 -18.38 -4.92 -13.34
C VAL A 262 -18.97 -4.01 -14.41
N ASP A 263 -20.13 -3.42 -14.16
CA ASP A 263 -20.81 -2.50 -15.08
C ASP A 263 -20.32 -1.04 -14.97
N GLY A 264 -19.30 -0.77 -14.18
CA GLY A 264 -18.77 0.58 -13.95
C GLY A 264 -19.56 1.41 -12.94
N SER A 265 -20.57 0.85 -12.30
CA SER A 265 -21.31 1.50 -11.21
C SER A 265 -20.62 1.34 -9.88
N ILE A 266 -20.91 2.26 -8.96
CA ILE A 266 -20.47 2.22 -7.57
C ILE A 266 -21.71 2.03 -6.71
N SER A 267 -21.66 1.07 -5.77
CA SER A 267 -22.76 0.82 -4.84
C SER A 267 -22.30 0.98 -3.41
N LEU A 268 -23.16 1.56 -2.58
CA LEU A 268 -22.95 1.75 -1.17
C LEU A 268 -23.86 0.80 -0.38
N PHE A 269 -23.28 -0.04 0.44
CA PHE A 269 -23.99 -0.99 1.30
C PHE A 269 -23.85 -0.66 2.77
N ASN A 270 -24.87 -1.00 3.54
CA ASN A 270 -24.77 -1.03 5.01
C ASN A 270 -24.25 -2.41 5.47
N ASN A 271 -23.25 -2.44 6.32
CA ASN A 271 -22.65 -3.69 6.83
C ASN A 271 -23.66 -4.62 7.53
N LYS A 272 -24.77 -4.08 8.08
CA LYS A 272 -25.81 -4.88 8.74
C LYS A 272 -26.91 -5.37 7.79
N LYS A 273 -27.08 -4.76 6.63
CA LYS A 273 -28.09 -5.07 5.61
C LYS A 273 -27.44 -5.05 4.24
N CYS A 274 -26.75 -6.11 3.92
CA CYS A 274 -26.01 -6.18 2.65
C CYS A 274 -26.83 -6.85 1.51
N SER A 275 -28.12 -7.05 1.69
CA SER A 275 -29.01 -7.61 0.65
C SER A 275 -29.30 -6.63 -0.48
N GLU A 276 -29.33 -5.33 -0.17
CA GLU A 276 -29.65 -4.28 -1.14
C GLU A 276 -28.73 -3.08 -0.93
N PRO A 277 -28.27 -2.42 -2.01
CA PRO A 277 -27.47 -1.22 -1.89
C PRO A 277 -28.34 -0.07 -1.36
N GLN A 278 -27.78 0.73 -0.44
CA GLN A 278 -28.42 1.97 0.02
C GLN A 278 -28.45 3.03 -1.10
N GLN A 279 -27.40 3.05 -1.89
CA GLN A 279 -27.24 3.97 -3.00
C GLN A 279 -26.43 3.29 -4.11
N ARG A 280 -26.82 3.54 -5.36
CA ARG A 280 -26.06 3.16 -6.56
C ARG A 280 -25.84 4.40 -7.41
N THR A 281 -24.62 4.56 -7.89
CA THR A 281 -24.20 5.72 -8.69
C THR A 281 -23.45 5.22 -9.91
N THR A 282 -23.73 5.81 -11.07
CA THR A 282 -23.00 5.59 -12.32
C THR A 282 -22.18 6.84 -12.64
N PRO A 283 -20.92 6.93 -12.20
CA PRO A 283 -20.14 8.18 -12.28
C PRO A 283 -19.92 8.70 -13.69
N HIS A 284 -19.85 7.80 -14.67
CA HIS A 284 -19.59 8.11 -16.09
C HIS A 284 -20.80 7.94 -17.00
N GLY A 285 -22.01 7.83 -16.43
CA GLY A 285 -23.25 7.67 -17.19
C GLY A 285 -23.86 6.28 -17.09
N THR A 286 -24.92 6.07 -17.84
CA THR A 286 -25.70 4.82 -17.83
C THR A 286 -25.38 3.89 -19.03
N GLU A 287 -24.47 4.29 -19.89
CA GLU A 287 -24.00 3.50 -21.01
C GLU A 287 -23.14 2.32 -20.55
N SER A 288 -22.82 1.41 -21.45
CA SER A 288 -21.94 0.29 -21.14
C SER A 288 -20.56 0.81 -20.71
N CYS A 289 -20.19 0.61 -19.46
CA CYS A 289 -18.93 1.05 -18.91
C CYS A 289 -18.00 -0.14 -18.60
N ARG A 290 -16.70 0.13 -18.55
CA ARG A 290 -15.69 -0.85 -18.14
C ARG A 290 -15.80 -1.12 -16.64
N PRO A 291 -15.41 -2.33 -16.19
CA PRO A 291 -15.37 -2.65 -14.76
C PRO A 291 -14.48 -1.69 -13.98
N ILE A 292 -14.91 -1.35 -12.76
CA ILE A 292 -14.05 -0.65 -11.79
C ILE A 292 -13.03 -1.65 -11.27
N GLN A 293 -11.72 -1.35 -11.44
CA GLN A 293 -10.65 -2.27 -11.10
C GLN A 293 -10.15 -2.10 -9.65
N GLN A 294 -10.03 -0.87 -9.21
CA GLN A 294 -9.63 -0.51 -7.85
C GLN A 294 -10.46 0.67 -7.37
N ILE A 295 -10.89 0.64 -6.12
CA ILE A 295 -11.63 1.72 -5.46
C ILE A 295 -11.03 1.99 -4.09
N GLU A 296 -10.85 3.27 -3.78
CA GLU A 296 -10.38 3.75 -2.48
C GLU A 296 -11.32 4.81 -1.94
N TRP A 297 -11.68 4.68 -0.68
CA TRP A 297 -12.56 5.62 0.01
C TRP A 297 -11.83 6.21 1.20
N LYS A 298 -11.59 7.51 1.16
CA LYS A 298 -10.87 8.23 2.23
C LYS A 298 -11.75 9.36 2.78
N HIS A 299 -11.57 9.64 4.04
CA HIS A 299 -12.27 10.71 4.74
C HIS A 299 -11.29 11.86 4.98
N MET A 300 -11.72 13.09 4.67
CA MET A 300 -10.90 14.29 4.87
C MET A 300 -11.30 15.03 6.13
N SER A 301 -12.60 15.12 6.40
CA SER A 301 -13.20 15.77 7.56
C SER A 301 -14.55 15.12 7.86
N GLU A 302 -15.21 15.50 8.93
CA GLU A 302 -16.50 14.90 9.36
C GLU A 302 -17.57 14.83 8.25
N ASN A 303 -17.52 15.74 7.28
CA ASN A 303 -18.52 15.84 6.20
C ASN A 303 -17.95 15.71 4.79
N GLU A 304 -16.64 15.53 4.62
CA GLU A 304 -16.02 15.42 3.31
C GLU A 304 -15.32 14.06 3.13
N SER A 305 -15.80 13.30 2.16
CA SER A 305 -15.17 12.06 1.71
C SER A 305 -14.68 12.18 0.27
N ILE A 306 -13.59 11.50 -0.02
CA ILE A 306 -13.06 11.35 -1.37
C ILE A 306 -13.13 9.87 -1.74
N ILE A 307 -13.72 9.60 -2.89
CA ILE A 307 -13.72 8.30 -3.53
C ILE A 307 -12.83 8.40 -4.76
N MET A 308 -11.84 7.51 -4.85
CA MET A 308 -10.93 7.41 -5.98
C MET A 308 -11.05 6.02 -6.58
N PHE A 309 -11.13 5.93 -7.91
CA PHE A 309 -11.23 4.63 -8.57
C PHE A 309 -10.66 4.65 -9.98
N THR A 310 -10.24 3.46 -10.44
CA THR A 310 -9.78 3.22 -11.81
C THR A 310 -10.77 2.34 -12.56
N GLY A 311 -10.89 2.58 -13.86
CA GLY A 311 -11.94 1.95 -14.69
C GLY A 311 -13.23 2.76 -14.71
N GLY A 312 -14.35 2.12 -15.02
CA GLY A 312 -15.66 2.76 -15.07
C GLY A 312 -15.91 3.66 -16.28
N MET A 313 -14.93 3.85 -17.16
CA MET A 313 -15.10 4.67 -18.37
C MET A 313 -16.01 3.99 -19.39
N PRO A 314 -16.82 4.77 -20.17
CA PRO A 314 -17.67 4.24 -21.23
C PRO A 314 -16.86 3.47 -22.26
N THR A 315 -17.47 2.44 -22.83
CA THR A 315 -16.92 1.66 -23.95
C THR A 315 -17.41 2.22 -25.26
N ASP A 316 -16.99 3.43 -25.62
CA ASP A 316 -17.25 4.00 -26.94
C ASP A 316 -16.35 3.37 -28.01
N ASP A 317 -16.63 3.66 -29.30
CA ASP A 317 -15.93 3.11 -30.48
C ASP A 317 -14.41 3.39 -30.54
N GLY A 318 -13.86 4.13 -29.57
CA GLY A 318 -12.44 4.34 -29.35
C GLY A 318 -11.88 3.48 -28.20
N LEU A 319 -10.55 3.32 -28.14
CA LEU A 319 -9.88 2.82 -26.96
C LEU A 319 -9.89 3.93 -25.89
N PRO A 320 -10.76 3.84 -24.85
CA PRO A 320 -10.75 4.86 -23.81
C PRO A 320 -9.39 4.87 -23.14
N LEU A 321 -8.86 6.06 -22.91
CA LEU A 321 -7.62 6.26 -22.17
C LEU A 321 -7.79 5.73 -20.74
N PRO A 322 -6.74 5.13 -20.18
CA PRO A 322 -6.75 4.76 -18.78
C PRO A 322 -6.98 6.00 -17.93
N ALA A 323 -7.89 5.94 -16.97
CA ALA A 323 -8.25 7.09 -16.17
C ALA A 323 -8.36 6.75 -14.69
N LEU A 324 -7.97 7.72 -13.85
CA LEU A 324 -8.26 7.77 -12.44
C LEU A 324 -9.34 8.80 -12.20
N THR A 325 -10.46 8.39 -11.66
CA THR A 325 -11.57 9.27 -11.33
C THR A 325 -11.59 9.57 -9.83
N ILE A 326 -11.73 10.83 -9.49
CA ILE A 326 -11.79 11.36 -8.12
C ILE A 326 -13.14 12.01 -7.92
N LEU A 327 -13.94 11.47 -7.00
CA LEU A 327 -15.23 12.05 -6.58
C LEU A 327 -15.05 12.71 -5.22
N LYS A 328 -15.30 14.02 -5.15
CA LYS A 328 -15.24 14.76 -3.89
C LYS A 328 -16.66 15.12 -3.42
N GLY A 329 -17.05 14.61 -2.25
CA GLY A 329 -18.34 14.92 -1.62
C GLY A 329 -19.57 14.57 -2.47
N GLY A 330 -19.46 13.69 -3.44
CA GLY A 330 -20.55 13.28 -4.34
C GLY A 330 -21.02 14.37 -5.33
N LYS A 331 -20.36 15.54 -5.38
CA LYS A 331 -20.79 16.70 -6.17
C LYS A 331 -19.87 17.07 -7.32
N SER A 332 -18.58 16.78 -7.20
CA SER A 332 -17.59 17.07 -8.24
C SER A 332 -16.84 15.81 -8.61
N ALA A 333 -16.74 15.55 -9.91
CA ALA A 333 -15.92 14.50 -10.47
C ALA A 333 -14.72 15.12 -11.20
N THR A 334 -13.52 14.66 -10.89
CA THR A 334 -12.30 14.98 -11.63
C THR A 334 -11.79 13.70 -12.27
N VAL A 335 -11.56 13.74 -13.57
CA VAL A 335 -11.02 12.59 -14.32
C VAL A 335 -9.60 12.94 -14.73
N LEU A 336 -8.65 12.11 -14.31
CA LEU A 336 -7.26 12.20 -14.71
C LEU A 336 -7.00 11.13 -15.76
N GLU A 337 -6.84 11.54 -17.00
CA GLU A 337 -6.50 10.65 -18.11
C GLU A 337 -5.00 10.38 -18.09
N MET A 338 -4.63 9.11 -18.31
CA MET A 338 -3.26 8.63 -18.32
C MET A 338 -2.90 8.06 -19.67
N ASP A 339 -1.65 8.23 -20.08
CA ASP A 339 -1.14 7.66 -21.33
C ASP A 339 -0.99 6.13 -21.25
N TRP A 340 -0.82 5.60 -20.03
CA TRP A 340 -0.57 4.18 -19.77
C TRP A 340 -1.54 3.57 -18.77
N PRO A 341 -1.82 2.25 -18.86
CA PRO A 341 -2.68 1.54 -17.91
C PRO A 341 -2.20 1.71 -16.47
N ILE A 342 -3.13 2.06 -15.58
CA ILE A 342 -2.89 2.14 -14.16
C ILE A 342 -2.92 0.72 -13.60
N ILE A 343 -1.79 0.24 -13.07
CA ILE A 343 -1.67 -1.09 -12.46
C ILE A 343 -2.24 -1.05 -11.05
N GLN A 344 -1.82 -0.07 -10.27
CA GLN A 344 -2.22 0.13 -8.88
C GLN A 344 -2.02 1.60 -8.48
N PHE A 345 -2.82 2.11 -7.57
CA PHE A 345 -2.63 3.42 -6.95
C PHE A 345 -2.79 3.35 -5.44
N ILE A 346 -2.12 4.24 -4.72
CA ILE A 346 -2.25 4.39 -3.26
C ILE A 346 -2.49 5.86 -2.97
N PRO A 347 -3.62 6.22 -2.34
CA PRO A 347 -3.85 7.58 -1.89
C PRO A 347 -3.01 7.87 -0.65
N LEU A 348 -2.17 8.90 -0.72
CA LEU A 348 -1.37 9.36 0.38
C LEU A 348 -2.07 10.54 1.06
N ALA A 349 -2.15 10.52 2.39
CA ALA A 349 -2.66 11.60 3.21
C ALA A 349 -1.52 12.27 3.96
N GLN A 350 -1.48 13.59 3.90
CA GLN A 350 -0.63 14.38 4.78
C GLN A 350 -1.45 14.79 6.00
N VAL A 351 -0.93 14.52 7.19
CA VAL A 351 -1.51 15.00 8.45
C VAL A 351 -0.77 16.27 8.83
N ASP A 352 -1.47 17.41 8.77
CA ASP A 352 -0.93 18.66 9.30
C ASP A 352 -0.89 18.57 10.83
N GLN A 353 0.29 18.77 11.41
CA GLN A 353 0.50 18.66 12.85
C GLN A 353 -0.24 19.75 13.66
N GLU A 354 -0.69 20.81 13.01
CA GLU A 354 -1.37 21.94 13.68
C GLU A 354 -2.91 21.86 13.67
N LEU A 355 -3.48 20.99 12.83
CA LEU A 355 -4.94 20.78 12.78
C LEU A 355 -5.19 19.27 12.69
N SER A 356 -5.97 18.74 13.59
CA SER A 356 -6.41 17.34 13.63
C SER A 356 -7.28 16.90 12.42
N SER A 357 -7.08 17.52 11.27
CA SER A 357 -7.74 17.20 10.00
C SER A 357 -6.69 16.72 8.99
N ALA A 358 -6.87 15.53 8.49
CA ALA A 358 -6.05 15.00 7.40
C ALA A 358 -6.34 15.78 6.12
N ASN A 359 -5.40 16.59 5.66
CA ASN A 359 -5.46 17.22 4.35
C ASN A 359 -4.87 16.29 3.31
N PHE A 360 -5.71 15.83 2.37
CA PHE A 360 -5.25 15.14 1.18
C PHE A 360 -4.68 16.16 0.20
N LEU A 361 -3.37 16.19 0.04
CA LEU A 361 -2.79 16.76 -1.16
C LEU A 361 -2.93 15.72 -2.28
N PRO A 362 -3.60 16.04 -3.39
CA PRO A 362 -3.44 15.26 -4.60
C PRO A 362 -2.01 15.52 -5.08
N THR A 363 -1.04 14.78 -4.55
CA THR A 363 0.26 14.72 -5.19
C THR A 363 0.03 14.06 -6.53
N SER A 364 0.15 14.84 -7.59
CA SER A 364 0.06 14.43 -8.99
C SER A 364 1.25 13.56 -9.44
N GLU A 365 1.86 12.87 -8.53
CA GLU A 365 2.86 11.85 -8.82
C GLU A 365 2.19 10.49 -8.93
N PHE A 366 1.32 10.37 -9.94
CA PHE A 366 0.84 9.07 -10.38
C PHE A 366 1.93 8.47 -11.26
N PHE A 367 2.48 7.37 -10.79
CA PHE A 367 3.45 6.59 -11.55
C PHE A 367 2.72 5.86 -12.68
N GLY A 368 2.61 6.51 -13.83
CA GLY A 368 2.41 5.81 -15.09
C GLY A 368 3.68 5.07 -15.47
N THR A 369 3.59 3.85 -15.95
CA THR A 369 4.73 3.14 -16.51
C THR A 369 5.14 3.79 -17.82
N GLU A 370 6.07 4.74 -17.80
CA GLU A 370 6.77 5.11 -19.02
C GLU A 370 7.64 3.93 -19.48
N LYS A 371 7.28 3.36 -20.62
CA LYS A 371 8.24 2.59 -21.41
C LYS A 371 9.15 3.60 -22.10
N ILE A 372 10.41 3.66 -21.72
CA ILE A 372 11.49 4.15 -22.56
C ILE A 372 11.86 3.04 -23.53
#